data_26e1c3c25c14d73a8b88920fb3ab4288
#
_entry.id   26e1c3c25c14d73a8b88920fb3ab4288
#
_cell.length_a   1.000
_cell.length_b   1.000
_cell.length_c   1.000
_cell.angle_alpha   90.00
_cell.angle_beta   90.00
_cell.angle_gamma   90.00
#
_symmetry.space_group_name_H-M   'P 1'
#
loop_
_entity.id
_entity.type
_entity.pdbx_description
1 polymer ?
#
loop_
_entity_poly.entity_id
_entity_poly.type
_entity_poly.pdbx_seq_one_letter_code
_entity_poly.pdbx_strand_id
1 'polypeptide(L)'
;MIPKGVPSVPPFTIKRKAGNPMSTPKQQYYENLADSLIDKFNLRGIEGYYCETKEEALLTAKRFLTPGCSVSWGGSQTLEEIGLIADLKNSDYTVYDRATAVTQEEKDALYAEVSHCDYYFMSSNAITLDGQLVNVDGLGNRVASLIHGPKNVVIVAGMNKVAPSLDAAMERVRNIAAPPNCVRLGLNTPCAKFGRCVDCLDDSCICCETVITRKSRIAGRIKVILVGETLGY
;
A
#
# COMPACT_ATOMS: atom_id res chain seq x y z
N MET A 1 -4.57 -28.97 -8.48
CA MET A 1 -5.46 -28.49 -9.56
C MET A 1 -5.77 -27.04 -9.25
N ILE A 2 -5.36 -26.09 -10.12
CA ILE A 2 -5.63 -24.65 -9.98
C ILE A 2 -6.97 -24.40 -10.67
N PRO A 3 -7.97 -23.76 -10.02
CA PRO A 3 -9.22 -23.44 -10.69
C PRO A 3 -8.97 -22.45 -11.83
N LYS A 4 -9.38 -22.82 -13.03
CA LYS A 4 -9.46 -21.93 -14.20
C LYS A 4 -10.66 -21.01 -14.03
N GLY A 5 -10.46 -19.69 -14.17
CA GLY A 5 -11.55 -18.80 -14.48
C GLY A 5 -11.74 -17.60 -13.56
N VAL A 6 -10.71 -16.76 -13.38
CA VAL A 6 -10.96 -15.36 -13.13
C VAL A 6 -10.67 -14.64 -14.45
N PRO A 7 -11.59 -13.85 -15.03
CA PRO A 7 -11.28 -13.07 -16.22
C PRO A 7 -10.15 -12.11 -15.87
N SER A 8 -9.00 -12.29 -16.52
CA SER A 8 -7.93 -11.31 -16.48
C SER A 8 -8.48 -10.02 -17.08
N VAL A 9 -8.62 -8.98 -16.26
CA VAL A 9 -8.72 -7.63 -16.79
C VAL A 9 -7.48 -7.45 -17.66
N PRO A 10 -7.61 -7.10 -18.94
CA PRO A 10 -6.44 -6.97 -19.80
C PRO A 10 -5.48 -5.97 -19.16
N PRO A 11 -4.15 -6.19 -19.24
CA PRO A 11 -3.18 -5.24 -18.74
C PRO A 11 -3.52 -3.88 -19.36
N PHE A 12 -3.91 -2.93 -18.52
CA PHE A 12 -4.22 -1.58 -18.95
C PHE A 12 -2.88 -0.95 -19.30
N THR A 13 -2.47 -1.13 -20.53
CA THR A 13 -1.33 -0.41 -21.09
C THR A 13 -1.76 1.05 -21.15
N ILE A 14 -1.35 1.84 -20.17
CA ILE A 14 -1.44 3.29 -20.27
C ILE A 14 -0.57 3.62 -21.48
N LYS A 15 -1.22 3.83 -22.64
CA LYS A 15 -0.54 4.35 -23.81
C LYS A 15 0.15 5.63 -23.36
N ARG A 16 1.47 5.70 -23.57
CA ARG A 16 2.25 6.93 -23.37
C ARG A 16 1.44 8.08 -23.98
N LYS A 17 0.82 8.91 -23.15
CA LYS A 17 0.38 10.21 -23.59
C LYS A 17 1.66 10.92 -23.98
N ALA A 18 1.75 11.41 -25.21
CA ALA A 18 2.76 12.38 -25.59
C ALA A 18 2.78 13.44 -24.50
N GLY A 19 3.95 13.66 -23.87
CA GLY A 19 4.07 14.44 -22.65
C GLY A 19 3.22 15.70 -22.72
N ASN A 20 2.41 15.91 -21.68
CA ASN A 20 1.58 17.10 -21.60
C ASN A 20 2.52 18.32 -21.65
N PRO A 21 2.44 19.19 -22.68
CA PRO A 21 3.37 20.31 -22.83
C PRO A 21 3.30 21.33 -21.67
N MET A 22 2.40 21.13 -20.71
CA MET A 22 2.23 21.96 -19.52
C MET A 22 2.65 21.25 -18.22
N SER A 23 3.24 20.03 -18.27
CA SER A 23 3.72 19.36 -17.05
C SER A 23 4.96 20.05 -16.47
N THR A 24 5.01 20.20 -15.16
CA THR A 24 6.21 20.71 -14.49
C THR A 24 7.36 19.69 -14.60
N PRO A 25 8.64 20.11 -14.51
CA PRO A 25 9.77 19.18 -14.50
C PRO A 25 9.65 18.08 -13.45
N LYS A 26 9.04 18.36 -12.31
CA LYS A 26 8.80 17.39 -11.25
C LYS A 26 7.75 16.33 -11.65
N GLN A 27 6.66 16.75 -12.29
CA GLN A 27 5.63 15.83 -12.80
C GLN A 27 6.21 14.90 -13.86
N GLN A 28 6.97 15.45 -14.82
CA GLN A 28 7.64 14.67 -15.85
C GLN A 28 8.66 13.67 -15.24
N TYR A 29 9.41 14.10 -14.23
CA TYR A 29 10.32 13.22 -13.51
C TYR A 29 9.58 12.07 -12.83
N TYR A 30 8.44 12.33 -12.16
CA TYR A 30 7.67 11.30 -11.51
C TYR A 30 7.02 10.32 -12.51
N GLU A 31 6.52 10.81 -13.64
CA GLU A 31 6.00 9.97 -14.71
C GLU A 31 7.09 9.03 -15.26
N ASN A 32 8.26 9.55 -15.61
CA ASN A 32 9.38 8.75 -16.11
C ASN A 32 9.84 7.70 -15.08
N LEU A 33 9.90 8.08 -13.81
CA LEU A 33 10.28 7.18 -12.73
C LEU A 33 9.23 6.10 -12.50
N ALA A 34 7.94 6.44 -12.55
CA ALA A 34 6.85 5.50 -12.43
C ALA A 34 6.84 4.47 -13.56
N ASP A 35 7.08 4.88 -14.81
CA ASP A 35 7.20 3.97 -15.95
C ASP A 35 8.31 2.94 -15.73
N SER A 36 9.48 3.40 -15.27
CA SER A 36 10.59 2.51 -14.93
C SER A 36 10.25 1.54 -13.81
N LEU A 37 9.54 2.00 -12.78
CA LEU A 37 9.09 1.15 -11.67
C LEU A 37 8.05 0.13 -12.09
N ILE A 38 7.11 0.50 -12.97
CA ILE A 38 6.10 -0.40 -13.50
C ILE A 38 6.74 -1.56 -14.26
N ASP A 39 7.77 -1.29 -15.06
CA ASP A 39 8.55 -2.34 -15.72
C ASP A 39 9.21 -3.29 -14.70
N LYS A 40 9.75 -2.76 -13.59
CA LYS A 40 10.33 -3.57 -12.51
C LYS A 40 9.28 -4.39 -11.76
N PHE A 41 8.10 -3.83 -11.50
CA PHE A 41 6.98 -4.55 -10.90
C PHE A 41 6.53 -5.72 -11.76
N ASN A 42 6.38 -5.51 -13.07
CA ASN A 42 5.99 -6.55 -14.02
C ASN A 42 6.95 -7.76 -13.98
N LEU A 43 8.26 -7.52 -13.94
CA LEU A 43 9.28 -8.56 -13.78
C LEU A 43 9.15 -9.33 -12.44
N ARG A 44 8.52 -8.71 -11.46
CA ARG A 44 8.27 -9.27 -10.12
C ARG A 44 6.88 -9.88 -9.96
N GLY A 45 6.09 -9.97 -11.03
CA GLY A 45 4.71 -10.49 -10.98
C GLY A 45 3.75 -9.58 -10.20
N ILE A 46 4.07 -8.30 -10.11
CA ILE A 46 3.29 -7.24 -9.49
C ILE A 46 2.76 -6.36 -10.62
N GLU A 47 1.49 -5.99 -10.59
CA GLU A 47 0.92 -5.03 -11.53
C GLU A 47 1.18 -3.61 -11.05
N GLY A 48 1.69 -2.73 -11.94
CA GLY A 48 1.97 -1.33 -11.63
C GLY A 48 1.03 -0.39 -12.40
N TYR A 49 0.63 0.69 -11.75
CA TYR A 49 -0.20 1.77 -12.29
C TYR A 49 0.36 3.11 -11.84
N TYR A 50 0.24 4.14 -12.67
CA TYR A 50 0.57 5.50 -12.30
C TYR A 50 -0.64 6.40 -12.43
N CYS A 51 -0.84 7.25 -11.44
CA CYS A 51 -1.85 8.30 -11.41
C CYS A 51 -1.16 9.63 -11.10
N GLU A 52 -1.46 10.67 -11.83
CA GLU A 52 -0.86 11.98 -11.62
C GLU A 52 -1.33 12.58 -10.29
N THR A 53 -2.61 12.34 -9.94
CA THR A 53 -3.25 12.91 -8.75
C THR A 53 -3.87 11.84 -7.85
N LYS A 54 -4.15 12.23 -6.61
CA LYS A 54 -4.85 11.39 -5.63
C LYS A 54 -6.29 11.06 -6.04
N GLU A 55 -6.96 11.96 -6.75
CA GLU A 55 -8.32 11.73 -7.28
C GLU A 55 -8.31 10.64 -8.36
N GLU A 56 -7.32 10.65 -9.26
CA GLU A 56 -7.14 9.57 -10.24
C GLU A 56 -6.81 8.23 -9.56
N ALA A 57 -6.02 8.28 -8.48
CA ALA A 57 -5.69 7.08 -7.70
C ALA A 57 -6.93 6.46 -7.04
N LEU A 58 -7.83 7.27 -6.48
CA LEU A 58 -9.11 6.81 -5.96
C LEU A 58 -9.93 6.12 -7.05
N LEU A 59 -10.10 6.77 -8.20
CA LEU A 59 -10.85 6.21 -9.32
C LEU A 59 -10.23 4.91 -9.83
N THR A 60 -8.90 4.83 -9.87
CA THR A 60 -8.17 3.64 -10.32
C THR A 60 -8.35 2.50 -9.31
N ALA A 61 -8.26 2.77 -8.02
CA ALA A 61 -8.50 1.77 -6.97
C ALA A 61 -9.93 1.20 -7.05
N LYS A 62 -10.92 2.05 -7.30
CA LYS A 62 -12.33 1.63 -7.45
C LYS A 62 -12.58 0.77 -8.69
N ARG A 63 -11.84 0.96 -9.78
CA ARG A 63 -11.98 0.15 -11.01
C ARG A 63 -11.67 -1.34 -10.82
N PHE A 64 -10.91 -1.70 -9.80
CA PHE A 64 -10.65 -3.10 -9.48
C PHE A 64 -11.84 -3.78 -8.81
N LEU A 65 -12.70 -3.01 -8.13
CA LEU A 65 -13.79 -3.54 -7.34
C LEU A 65 -14.95 -4.01 -8.20
N THR A 66 -15.55 -5.11 -7.80
CA THR A 66 -16.78 -5.64 -8.42
C THR A 66 -17.95 -5.47 -7.45
N PRO A 67 -19.19 -5.30 -7.94
CA PRO A 67 -20.37 -5.19 -7.07
C PRO A 67 -20.44 -6.35 -6.07
N GLY A 68 -20.68 -6.03 -4.81
CA GLY A 68 -20.83 -7.01 -3.72
C GLY A 68 -19.52 -7.68 -3.26
N CYS A 69 -18.35 -7.27 -3.77
CA CYS A 69 -17.08 -7.83 -3.29
C CYS A 69 -16.82 -7.46 -1.82
N SER A 70 -16.02 -8.31 -1.18
CA SER A 70 -15.57 -8.07 0.20
C SER A 70 -14.25 -7.29 0.21
N VAL A 71 -14.18 -6.28 1.10
CA VAL A 71 -13.06 -5.35 1.18
C VAL A 71 -12.61 -5.14 2.61
N SER A 72 -11.29 -4.96 2.78
CA SER A 72 -10.67 -4.52 4.03
C SER A 72 -9.45 -3.66 3.76
N TRP A 73 -8.88 -3.07 4.81
CA TRP A 73 -7.67 -2.23 4.68
C TRP A 73 -6.79 -2.23 5.92
N GLY A 74 -5.51 -1.97 5.69
CA GLY A 74 -4.56 -1.65 6.74
C GLY A 74 -4.63 -0.18 7.15
N GLY A 75 -4.15 0.16 8.35
CA GLY A 75 -4.02 1.56 8.77
C GLY A 75 -3.06 2.31 7.87
N SER A 76 -3.56 3.35 7.17
CA SER A 76 -2.79 4.06 6.17
C SER A 76 -3.27 5.49 6.01
N GLN A 77 -2.40 6.45 6.33
CA GLN A 77 -2.67 7.86 6.07
C GLN A 77 -2.88 8.12 4.57
N THR A 78 -2.14 7.43 3.70
CA THR A 78 -2.31 7.53 2.24
C THR A 78 -3.73 7.18 1.79
N LEU A 79 -4.33 6.11 2.33
CA LEU A 79 -5.69 5.71 1.97
C LEU A 79 -6.74 6.70 2.47
N GLU A 80 -6.50 7.33 3.62
CA GLU A 80 -7.34 8.42 4.14
C GLU A 80 -7.25 9.66 3.24
N GLU A 81 -6.04 10.07 2.86
CA GLU A 81 -5.78 11.27 2.06
C GLU A 81 -6.37 11.19 0.64
N ILE A 82 -6.41 9.99 0.04
CA ILE A 82 -7.09 9.80 -1.26
C ILE A 82 -8.62 9.63 -1.11
N GLY A 83 -9.16 9.60 0.12
CA GLY A 83 -10.58 9.43 0.39
C GLY A 83 -11.13 8.02 0.21
N LEU A 84 -10.25 7.01 0.01
CA LEU A 84 -10.68 5.65 -0.30
C LEU A 84 -11.46 5.01 0.86
N ILE A 85 -11.00 5.18 2.10
CA ILE A 85 -11.65 4.56 3.27
C ILE A 85 -13.08 5.09 3.46
N ALA A 86 -13.28 6.40 3.30
CA ALA A 86 -14.60 7.00 3.37
C ALA A 86 -15.51 6.50 2.24
N ASP A 87 -14.99 6.37 1.02
CA ASP A 87 -15.74 5.86 -0.12
C ASP A 87 -16.17 4.39 0.08
N LEU A 88 -15.25 3.53 0.54
CA LEU A 88 -15.54 2.11 0.80
C LEU A 88 -16.64 1.93 1.86
N LYS A 89 -16.59 2.72 2.95
CA LYS A 89 -17.59 2.68 4.02
C LYS A 89 -19.00 3.12 3.58
N ASN A 90 -19.08 3.95 2.56
CA ASN A 90 -20.35 4.47 2.02
C ASN A 90 -20.84 3.72 0.77
N SER A 91 -20.26 2.59 0.45
CA SER A 91 -20.57 1.80 -0.74
C SER A 91 -21.24 0.46 -0.39
N ASP A 92 -21.85 -0.21 -1.38
CA ASP A 92 -22.53 -1.49 -1.24
C ASP A 92 -21.57 -2.71 -1.23
N TYR A 93 -20.37 -2.54 -0.65
CA TYR A 93 -19.41 -3.63 -0.47
C TYR A 93 -19.58 -4.32 0.88
N THR A 94 -19.14 -5.58 0.98
CA THR A 94 -19.00 -6.24 2.27
C THR A 94 -17.72 -5.73 2.94
N VAL A 95 -17.87 -4.81 3.91
CA VAL A 95 -16.75 -4.11 4.52
C VAL A 95 -16.32 -4.78 5.82
N TYR A 96 -15.06 -5.18 5.90
CA TYR A 96 -14.41 -5.68 7.11
C TYR A 96 -13.52 -4.57 7.71
N ASP A 97 -14.13 -3.70 8.53
CA ASP A 97 -13.41 -2.59 9.19
C ASP A 97 -12.92 -3.02 10.57
N ARG A 98 -11.60 -3.08 10.76
CA ARG A 98 -11.00 -3.42 12.06
C ARG A 98 -11.37 -2.47 13.21
N ALA A 99 -11.85 -1.27 12.91
CA ALA A 99 -12.29 -0.32 13.93
C ALA A 99 -13.60 -0.74 14.61
N THR A 100 -14.36 -1.68 14.02
CA THR A 100 -15.60 -2.19 14.59
C THR A 100 -15.39 -3.31 15.61
N ALA A 101 -14.21 -3.96 15.60
CA ALA A 101 -13.88 -5.05 16.52
C ALA A 101 -13.24 -4.50 17.80
N VAL A 102 -13.89 -4.72 18.93
CA VAL A 102 -13.49 -4.22 20.27
C VAL A 102 -12.80 -5.31 21.07
N THR A 103 -13.45 -6.48 21.20
CA THR A 103 -12.88 -7.61 21.98
C THR A 103 -11.85 -8.38 21.18
N GLN A 104 -11.08 -9.24 21.83
CA GLN A 104 -10.09 -10.08 21.16
C GLN A 104 -10.78 -11.09 20.25
N GLU A 105 -11.89 -11.68 20.70
CA GLU A 105 -12.68 -12.64 19.92
C GLU A 105 -13.24 -11.99 18.64
N GLU A 106 -13.73 -10.76 18.71
CA GLU A 106 -14.19 -10.01 17.56
C GLU A 106 -13.05 -9.72 16.57
N LYS A 107 -11.86 -9.38 17.09
CA LYS A 107 -10.67 -9.17 16.26
C LYS A 107 -10.24 -10.44 15.55
N ASP A 108 -10.21 -11.57 16.27
CA ASP A 108 -9.81 -12.86 15.68
C ASP A 108 -10.81 -13.31 14.59
N ALA A 109 -12.11 -13.17 14.85
CA ALA A 109 -13.15 -13.43 13.85
C ALA A 109 -13.00 -12.52 12.63
N LEU A 110 -12.80 -11.21 12.85
CA LEU A 110 -12.60 -10.27 11.75
C LEU A 110 -11.36 -10.60 10.92
N TYR A 111 -10.23 -10.93 11.53
CA TYR A 111 -9.00 -11.29 10.79
C TYR A 111 -9.16 -12.60 10.01
N ALA A 112 -9.98 -13.53 10.47
CA ALA A 112 -10.33 -14.72 9.70
C ALA A 112 -11.08 -14.33 8.42
N GLU A 113 -12.08 -13.43 8.49
CA GLU A 113 -12.80 -12.92 7.33
C GLU A 113 -11.90 -12.12 6.38
N VAL A 114 -11.04 -11.23 6.94
CA VAL A 114 -10.07 -10.44 6.16
C VAL A 114 -9.13 -11.35 5.37
N SER A 115 -8.74 -12.50 5.93
CA SER A 115 -7.84 -13.44 5.25
C SER A 115 -8.46 -14.07 3.99
N HIS A 116 -9.78 -13.98 3.81
CA HIS A 116 -10.50 -14.52 2.66
C HIS A 116 -11.16 -13.44 1.80
N CYS A 117 -11.01 -12.15 2.13
CA CYS A 117 -11.65 -11.07 1.41
C CYS A 117 -11.15 -10.96 -0.04
N ASP A 118 -11.97 -10.34 -0.89
CA ASP A 118 -11.65 -10.19 -2.30
C ASP A 118 -10.55 -9.15 -2.51
N TYR A 119 -10.58 -8.03 -1.75
CA TYR A 119 -9.61 -6.94 -1.87
C TYR A 119 -9.15 -6.44 -0.51
N TYR A 120 -7.84 -6.33 -0.37
CA TYR A 120 -7.20 -5.70 0.78
C TYR A 120 -6.42 -4.47 0.32
N PHE A 121 -6.74 -3.31 0.88
CA PHE A 121 -6.07 -2.05 0.56
C PHE A 121 -5.02 -1.70 1.60
N MET A 122 -3.87 -1.25 1.15
CA MET A 122 -2.80 -0.79 2.03
C MET A 122 -1.90 0.24 1.32
N SER A 123 -0.97 0.82 2.05
CA SER A 123 0.19 1.49 1.47
C SER A 123 1.46 0.69 1.76
N SER A 124 2.55 1.01 1.09
CA SER A 124 3.90 0.52 1.44
C SER A 124 4.67 1.59 2.21
N ASN A 125 5.53 1.18 3.15
CA ASN A 125 6.38 2.14 3.86
C ASN A 125 7.50 2.68 2.97
N ALA A 126 8.03 1.85 2.05
CA ALA A 126 8.94 2.27 1.01
C ALA A 126 8.86 1.34 -0.21
N ILE A 127 9.30 1.84 -1.36
CA ILE A 127 9.42 1.11 -2.62
C ILE A 127 10.81 1.39 -3.18
N THR A 128 11.58 0.36 -3.50
CA THR A 128 12.92 0.55 -4.07
C THR A 128 12.87 0.77 -5.58
N LEU A 129 13.88 1.42 -6.15
CA LEU A 129 13.97 1.66 -7.61
C LEU A 129 13.98 0.37 -8.44
N ASP A 130 14.35 -0.75 -7.86
CA ASP A 130 14.28 -2.05 -8.51
C ASP A 130 12.91 -2.76 -8.27
N GLY A 131 11.95 -2.09 -7.62
CA GLY A 131 10.55 -2.54 -7.47
C GLY A 131 10.29 -3.50 -6.32
N GLN A 132 11.12 -3.51 -5.27
CA GLN A 132 10.81 -4.24 -4.03
C GLN A 132 9.91 -3.39 -3.14
N LEU A 133 8.98 -4.04 -2.43
CA LEU A 133 8.12 -3.38 -1.45
C LEU A 133 8.69 -3.63 -0.05
N VAL A 134 8.91 -2.56 0.70
CA VAL A 134 9.41 -2.63 2.08
C VAL A 134 8.31 -2.19 3.03
N ASN A 135 7.95 -3.08 3.93
CA ASN A 135 6.87 -2.89 4.89
C ASN A 135 7.32 -3.26 6.30
N VAL A 136 7.00 -2.40 7.26
CA VAL A 136 7.28 -2.62 8.69
C VAL A 136 6.00 -2.47 9.47
N ASP A 137 5.70 -3.45 10.31
CA ASP A 137 4.49 -3.53 11.15
C ASP A 137 4.83 -3.74 12.63
N GLY A 138 3.90 -3.35 13.50
CA GLY A 138 3.97 -3.66 14.92
C GLY A 138 3.39 -5.05 15.25
N LEU A 139 2.18 -5.34 14.77
CA LEU A 139 1.47 -6.59 15.03
C LEU A 139 1.52 -7.59 13.87
N GLY A 140 2.09 -7.22 12.75
CA GLY A 140 2.18 -8.09 11.58
C GLY A 140 0.88 -8.26 10.78
N ASN A 141 -0.25 -7.72 11.23
CA ASN A 141 -1.57 -7.96 10.61
C ASN A 141 -1.69 -7.43 9.17
N ARG A 142 -1.09 -6.26 8.87
CA ARG A 142 -1.07 -5.70 7.51
C ARG A 142 -0.15 -6.51 6.60
N VAL A 143 1.03 -6.86 7.08
CA VAL A 143 1.98 -7.67 6.28
C VAL A 143 1.52 -9.12 6.14
N ALA A 144 0.78 -9.68 7.10
CA ALA A 144 0.13 -10.99 6.94
C ALA A 144 -0.81 -10.98 5.72
N SER A 145 -1.68 -9.96 5.60
CA SER A 145 -2.57 -9.80 4.43
C SER A 145 -1.81 -9.57 3.13
N LEU A 146 -0.65 -8.91 3.17
CA LEU A 146 0.24 -8.77 2.00
C LEU A 146 0.83 -10.11 1.58
N ILE A 147 1.33 -10.89 2.54
CA ILE A 147 2.01 -12.17 2.26
C ILE A 147 1.01 -13.22 1.80
N HIS A 148 -0.08 -13.38 2.53
CA HIS A 148 -1.07 -14.43 2.28
C HIS A 148 -2.47 -13.98 2.73
N GLY A 149 -3.51 -14.58 2.15
CA GLY A 149 -4.90 -14.35 2.54
C GLY A 149 -5.70 -13.73 1.40
N PRO A 150 -5.93 -12.42 1.41
CA PRO A 150 -6.78 -11.73 0.44
C PRO A 150 -6.48 -12.10 -1.02
N LYS A 151 -7.53 -12.22 -1.84
CA LYS A 151 -7.39 -12.58 -3.26
C LYS A 151 -6.62 -11.52 -4.05
N ASN A 152 -6.83 -10.25 -3.69
CA ASN A 152 -6.12 -9.10 -4.27
C ASN A 152 -5.61 -8.18 -3.18
N VAL A 153 -4.38 -7.69 -3.34
CA VAL A 153 -3.79 -6.65 -2.49
C VAL A 153 -3.51 -5.43 -3.35
N VAL A 154 -4.18 -4.32 -3.04
CA VAL A 154 -4.01 -3.05 -3.75
C VAL A 154 -3.22 -2.10 -2.87
N ILE A 155 -2.05 -1.70 -3.34
CA ILE A 155 -1.13 -0.81 -2.63
C ILE A 155 -1.19 0.56 -3.29
N VAL A 156 -1.53 1.60 -2.52
CA VAL A 156 -1.45 2.98 -2.98
C VAL A 156 -0.25 3.66 -2.31
N ALA A 157 0.61 4.28 -3.10
CA ALA A 157 1.81 4.92 -2.59
C ALA A 157 2.14 6.20 -3.36
N GLY A 158 2.32 7.31 -2.63
CA GLY A 158 2.87 8.53 -3.22
C GLY A 158 4.33 8.34 -3.66
N MET A 159 4.76 9.07 -4.68
CA MET A 159 6.14 9.02 -5.20
C MET A 159 7.19 9.41 -4.14
N ASN A 160 6.78 10.09 -3.05
CA ASN A 160 7.63 10.34 -1.87
C ASN A 160 8.10 9.08 -1.14
N LYS A 161 7.53 7.90 -1.45
CA LYS A 161 7.89 6.62 -0.83
C LYS A 161 8.92 5.82 -1.62
N VAL A 162 9.34 6.33 -2.78
CA VAL A 162 10.36 5.68 -3.60
C VAL A 162 11.74 5.96 -3.02
N ALA A 163 12.55 4.92 -2.88
CA ALA A 163 13.91 4.97 -2.33
C ALA A 163 14.92 4.30 -3.30
N PRO A 164 16.16 4.81 -3.39
CA PRO A 164 17.11 4.35 -4.38
C PRO A 164 17.60 2.90 -4.17
N SER A 165 17.60 2.42 -2.94
CA SER A 165 18.08 1.07 -2.58
C SER A 165 17.30 0.51 -1.40
N LEU A 166 17.54 -0.75 -1.06
CA LEU A 166 16.94 -1.38 0.12
C LEU A 166 17.40 -0.69 1.41
N ASP A 167 18.68 -0.34 1.53
CA ASP A 167 19.21 0.35 2.70
C ASP A 167 18.56 1.73 2.85
N ALA A 168 18.44 2.50 1.76
CA ALA A 168 17.76 3.77 1.77
C ALA A 168 16.24 3.63 2.08
N ALA A 169 15.62 2.53 1.66
CA ALA A 169 14.23 2.22 2.00
C ALA A 169 14.07 1.96 3.51
N MET A 170 14.99 1.21 4.11
CA MET A 170 15.01 0.98 5.56
C MET A 170 15.27 2.26 6.35
N GLU A 171 16.21 3.09 5.90
CA GLU A 171 16.47 4.41 6.49
C GLU A 171 15.23 5.32 6.39
N ARG A 172 14.54 5.29 5.25
CA ARG A 172 13.27 6.01 5.08
C ARG A 172 12.21 5.52 6.09
N VAL A 173 12.06 4.21 6.25
CA VAL A 173 11.10 3.65 7.22
C VAL A 173 11.41 4.15 8.63
N ARG A 174 12.66 4.03 9.06
CA ARG A 174 13.11 4.38 10.42
C ARG A 174 13.01 5.87 10.74
N ASN A 175 13.34 6.74 9.79
CA ASN A 175 13.50 8.16 10.07
C ASN A 175 12.42 9.05 9.47
N ILE A 176 11.65 8.58 8.49
CA ILE A 176 10.63 9.37 7.81
C ILE A 176 9.21 8.80 8.04
N ALA A 177 9.04 7.47 8.02
CA ALA A 177 7.71 6.88 8.14
C ALA A 177 7.29 6.55 9.57
N ALA A 178 8.17 5.90 10.36
CA ALA A 178 7.81 5.44 11.69
C ALA A 178 7.62 6.55 12.73
N PRO A 179 8.49 7.58 12.84
CA PRO A 179 8.32 8.62 13.86
C PRO A 179 7.00 9.39 13.75
N PRO A 180 6.61 9.96 12.61
CA PRO A 180 5.32 10.65 12.50
C PRO A 180 4.13 9.69 12.67
N ASN A 181 4.26 8.41 12.32
CA ASN A 181 3.21 7.44 12.56
C ASN A 181 3.03 7.14 14.07
N CYS A 182 4.12 7.07 14.84
CA CYS A 182 4.06 6.96 16.30
C CYS A 182 3.38 8.18 16.92
N VAL A 183 3.67 9.39 16.45
CA VAL A 183 3.01 10.63 16.88
C VAL A 183 1.51 10.58 16.57
N ARG A 184 1.14 10.20 15.34
CA ARG A 184 -0.28 10.06 14.92
C ARG A 184 -1.05 9.06 15.78
N LEU A 185 -0.40 7.97 16.19
CA LEU A 185 -0.99 6.94 17.04
C LEU A 185 -1.00 7.30 18.54
N GLY A 186 -0.43 8.44 18.93
CA GLY A 186 -0.33 8.87 20.32
C GLY A 186 0.59 7.99 21.17
N LEU A 187 1.57 7.31 20.55
CA LEU A 187 2.47 6.40 21.25
C LEU A 187 3.59 7.15 21.94
N ASN A 188 4.01 6.62 23.11
CA ASN A 188 5.07 7.22 23.91
C ASN A 188 6.45 6.65 23.58
N THR A 189 6.72 6.36 22.32
CA THR A 189 7.99 5.80 21.85
C THR A 189 9.10 6.85 21.81
N PRO A 190 10.38 6.44 21.91
CA PRO A 190 11.50 7.37 21.76
C PRO A 190 11.48 8.15 20.45
N CYS A 191 11.13 7.50 19.33
CA CYS A 191 11.09 8.16 18.04
C CYS A 191 9.96 9.21 17.92
N ALA A 192 8.83 9.04 18.61
CA ALA A 192 7.80 10.05 18.71
C ALA A 192 8.29 11.32 19.47
N LYS A 193 9.17 11.13 20.46
CA LYS A 193 9.74 12.23 21.25
C LYS A 193 10.88 12.94 20.56
N PHE A 194 11.78 12.18 19.92
CA PHE A 194 13.01 12.72 19.36
C PHE A 194 12.91 13.03 17.85
N GLY A 195 11.80 12.65 17.19
CA GLY A 195 11.61 12.85 15.75
C GLY A 195 12.49 11.98 14.86
N ARG A 196 13.23 11.02 15.41
CA ARG A 196 14.11 10.11 14.69
C ARG A 196 14.18 8.74 15.35
N CYS A 197 14.54 7.72 14.58
CA CYS A 197 14.79 6.38 15.10
C CYS A 197 16.02 6.37 16.01
N VAL A 198 15.92 5.64 17.11
CA VAL A 198 17.02 5.36 18.05
C VAL A 198 17.21 3.85 18.23
N ASP A 199 16.66 3.05 17.33
CA ASP A 199 16.74 1.58 17.34
C ASP A 199 16.24 0.99 18.68
N CYS A 200 15.09 1.48 19.14
CA CYS A 200 14.50 1.10 20.42
C CYS A 200 13.82 -0.28 20.34
N LEU A 201 13.76 -0.95 21.51
CA LEU A 201 12.93 -2.14 21.76
C LEU A 201 11.85 -1.80 22.80
N ASP A 202 11.24 -0.62 22.66
CA ASP A 202 10.17 -0.16 23.55
C ASP A 202 8.91 -1.01 23.37
N ASP A 203 8.19 -1.27 24.47
CA ASP A 203 6.96 -2.09 24.45
C ASP A 203 5.87 -1.51 23.53
N SER A 204 5.89 -0.21 23.28
CA SER A 204 4.98 0.49 22.36
C SER A 204 5.51 0.55 20.92
N CYS A 205 6.64 -0.11 20.62
CA CYS A 205 7.27 -0.07 19.30
C CYS A 205 6.34 -0.62 18.22
N ILE A 206 6.32 0.05 17.08
CA ILE A 206 5.56 -0.37 15.87
C ILE A 206 6.45 -0.88 14.76
N CYS A 207 7.73 -1.15 15.04
CA CYS A 207 8.73 -1.61 14.07
C CYS A 207 9.20 -3.04 14.41
N CYS A 208 8.24 -3.96 14.63
CA CYS A 208 8.53 -5.32 15.08
C CYS A 208 8.79 -6.28 13.92
N GLU A 209 8.00 -6.15 12.83
CA GLU A 209 8.02 -7.07 11.71
C GLU A 209 8.47 -6.34 10.44
N THR A 210 9.59 -6.74 9.88
CA THR A 210 10.10 -6.20 8.60
C THR A 210 9.89 -7.20 7.48
N VAL A 211 9.13 -6.81 6.46
CA VAL A 211 8.81 -7.65 5.30
C VAL A 211 9.25 -6.97 4.02
N ILE A 212 10.12 -7.66 3.27
CA ILE A 212 10.58 -7.25 1.95
C ILE A 212 9.93 -8.16 0.92
N THR A 213 8.96 -7.62 0.16
CA THR A 213 8.34 -8.37 -0.93
C THR A 213 9.18 -8.22 -2.18
N ARG A 214 9.97 -9.25 -2.46
CA ARG A 214 10.85 -9.27 -3.62
C ARG A 214 10.11 -9.58 -4.92
N LYS A 215 9.09 -10.46 -4.86
CA LYS A 215 8.34 -10.94 -6.03
C LYS A 215 7.00 -11.53 -5.58
N SER A 216 5.95 -11.33 -6.36
CA SER A 216 4.71 -12.08 -6.22
C SER A 216 4.78 -13.35 -7.09
N ARG A 217 4.49 -14.51 -6.50
CA ARG A 217 4.38 -15.78 -7.25
C ARG A 217 3.03 -15.90 -7.95
N ILE A 218 2.01 -15.22 -7.42
CA ILE A 218 0.66 -15.19 -7.98
C ILE A 218 0.56 -13.90 -8.79
N ALA A 219 0.58 -14.06 -10.11
CA ALA A 219 0.47 -12.93 -11.04
C ALA A 219 -0.84 -12.17 -10.81
N GLY A 220 -0.78 -10.84 -10.79
CA GLY A 220 -1.94 -9.97 -10.63
C GLY A 220 -2.53 -9.89 -9.22
N ARG A 221 -2.05 -10.68 -8.26
CA ARG A 221 -2.54 -10.59 -6.88
C ARG A 221 -2.17 -9.25 -6.23
N ILE A 222 -0.95 -8.78 -6.44
CA ILE A 222 -0.48 -7.50 -5.90
C ILE A 222 -0.53 -6.45 -7.01
N LYS A 223 -1.20 -5.35 -6.73
CA LYS A 223 -1.33 -4.18 -7.60
C LYS A 223 -0.78 -2.96 -6.87
N VAL A 224 0.07 -2.18 -7.53
CA VAL A 224 0.65 -0.95 -6.96
C VAL A 224 0.21 0.24 -7.78
N ILE A 225 -0.47 1.18 -7.14
CA ILE A 225 -0.83 2.49 -7.69
C ILE A 225 0.17 3.50 -7.16
N LEU A 226 1.07 3.96 -8.03
CA LEU A 226 1.97 5.06 -7.78
C LEU A 226 1.26 6.37 -8.02
N VAL A 227 1.39 7.33 -7.11
CA VAL A 227 0.71 8.63 -7.22
C VAL A 227 1.74 9.75 -7.30
N GLY A 228 1.60 10.65 -8.28
CA GLY A 228 2.50 11.78 -8.55
C GLY A 228 2.54 12.85 -7.46
N GLU A 229 2.00 12.55 -6.29
CA GLU A 229 1.92 13.44 -5.13
C GLU A 229 2.65 12.87 -3.92
N THR A 230 2.86 13.74 -2.92
CA THR A 230 3.31 13.33 -1.59
C THR A 230 2.10 12.89 -0.78
N LEU A 231 2.03 11.61 -0.40
CA LEU A 231 0.92 11.02 0.34
C LEU A 231 1.43 10.20 1.53
N GLY A 232 0.84 10.47 2.69
CA GLY A 232 1.22 9.84 3.94
C GLY A 232 2.71 10.00 4.26
N TYR A 233 3.24 9.09 5.07
CA TYR A 233 4.63 9.13 5.56
C TYR A 233 5.53 8.17 4.81
#